data_6d27c4a87ddae30a83ec6aab213e9aac
#
_entry.id   6d27c4a87ddae30a83ec6aab213e9aac
#
_cell.length_a   1.000
_cell.length_b   1.000
_cell.length_c   1.000
_cell.angle_alpha   90.00
_cell.angle_beta   90.00
_cell.angle_gamma   90.00
#
_symmetry.space_group_name_H-M   'P 1'
#
loop_
_entity.id
_entity.type
_entity.pdbx_description
1 polymer ?
#
loop_
_entity_poly.entity_id
_entity_poly.type
_entity_poly.pdbx_seq_one_letter_code
_entity_poly.pdbx_strand_id
1 'polypeptide(L)'
;LNCLRNMIVYAGISDCDMEKGQLRCDANVSLRPAGTEKLGTRTELKNLNSISNVKAAIEYEIDRQTEVLNEGGSITQETRRWDVESSSSFPLRSKEEAHDYRYFPDPDLMPVQMDRKRIDELEAELPERPLDKQRRYQEAHKLPYTLTSVLCVNRELCEFFEDALQTYEAPK
;
A
#
# COMPACT_ATOMS: atom_id res chain seq x y z
N LEU A 1 -0.25 3.29 -0.84
CA LEU A 1 0.41 2.15 -0.19
C LEU A 1 1.28 2.62 0.98
N ASN A 2 2.14 3.66 0.82
CA ASN A 2 2.97 4.21 1.91
C ASN A 2 2.14 4.61 3.14
N CYS A 3 1.02 5.32 2.96
CA CYS A 3 0.16 5.72 4.09
C CYS A 3 -0.36 4.49 4.85
N LEU A 4 -0.84 3.47 4.14
CA LEU A 4 -1.33 2.23 4.75
C LEU A 4 -0.20 1.52 5.53
N ARG A 5 0.97 1.38 4.91
CA ARG A 5 2.15 0.81 5.57
C ARG A 5 2.48 1.53 6.87
N ASN A 6 2.57 2.86 6.83
CA ASN A 6 2.90 3.65 8.01
C ASN A 6 1.85 3.51 9.12
N MET A 7 0.56 3.47 8.77
CA MET A 7 -0.52 3.24 9.75
C MET A 7 -0.38 1.89 10.45
N ILE A 8 -0.10 0.82 9.69
CA ILE A 8 0.07 -0.54 10.22
C ILE A 8 1.28 -0.63 11.15
N VAL A 9 2.41 0.00 10.75
CA VAL A 9 3.64 0.05 11.55
C VAL A 9 3.41 0.84 12.84
N TYR A 10 2.75 2.01 12.77
CA TYR A 10 2.44 2.82 13.97
C TYR A 10 1.50 2.10 14.94
N ALA A 11 0.54 1.35 14.43
CA ALA A 11 -0.35 0.55 15.25
C ALA A 11 0.33 -0.70 15.86
N GLY A 12 1.60 -0.97 15.50
CA GLY A 12 2.34 -2.14 16.01
C GLY A 12 1.81 -3.48 15.49
N ILE A 13 1.08 -3.48 14.38
CA ILE A 13 0.46 -4.69 13.80
C ILE A 13 1.49 -5.49 13.01
N SER A 14 2.37 -4.80 12.24
CA SER A 14 3.39 -5.43 11.38
C SER A 14 4.48 -4.42 11.04
N ASP A 15 5.70 -4.91 10.77
CA ASP A 15 6.79 -4.10 10.19
C ASP A 15 6.56 -3.80 8.70
N CYS A 16 5.60 -4.50 8.08
CA CYS A 16 5.24 -4.36 6.66
C CYS A 16 6.43 -4.59 5.71
N ASP A 17 7.32 -5.50 6.05
CA ASP A 17 8.43 -5.89 5.19
C ASP A 17 7.89 -6.75 4.03
N MET A 18 7.88 -6.19 2.83
CA MET A 18 7.32 -6.85 1.65
C MET A 18 8.20 -8.03 1.20
N GLU A 19 9.51 -7.97 1.41
CA GLU A 19 10.42 -9.05 1.05
C GLU A 19 10.23 -10.28 1.96
N LYS A 20 9.86 -10.04 3.22
CA LYS A 20 9.50 -11.09 4.18
C LYS A 20 8.04 -11.54 4.09
N GLY A 21 7.27 -10.98 3.16
CA GLY A 21 5.86 -11.30 2.99
C GLY A 21 4.93 -10.77 4.07
N GLN A 22 5.39 -9.83 4.91
CA GLN A 22 4.57 -9.20 5.94
C GLN A 22 3.53 -8.21 5.37
N LEU A 23 3.77 -7.70 4.17
CA LEU A 23 2.81 -6.94 3.37
C LEU A 23 2.90 -7.43 1.93
N ARG A 24 1.75 -7.70 1.32
CA ARG A 24 1.67 -8.08 -0.10
C ARG A 24 0.80 -7.09 -0.85
N CYS A 25 1.18 -6.84 -2.09
CA CYS A 25 0.45 -5.98 -3.00
C CYS A 25 0.38 -6.62 -4.37
N ASP A 26 -0.82 -6.80 -4.90
CA ASP A 26 -1.07 -7.10 -6.30
C ASP A 26 -1.72 -5.87 -6.92
N ALA A 27 -1.31 -5.52 -8.14
CA ALA A 27 -1.85 -4.37 -8.85
C ALA A 27 -2.68 -4.84 -10.04
N ASN A 28 -3.82 -4.19 -10.29
CA ASN A 28 -4.62 -4.40 -11.48
C ASN A 28 -4.60 -3.12 -12.30
N VAL A 29 -4.21 -3.23 -13.57
CA VAL A 29 -4.10 -2.11 -14.50
C VAL A 29 -5.01 -2.35 -15.69
N SER A 30 -5.80 -1.33 -16.05
CA SER A 30 -6.58 -1.31 -17.29
C SER A 30 -6.63 0.11 -17.83
N LEU A 31 -6.51 0.26 -19.15
CA LEU A 31 -6.61 1.54 -19.82
C LEU A 31 -7.93 1.68 -20.56
N ARG A 32 -8.38 2.91 -20.72
CA ARG A 32 -9.55 3.27 -21.52
C ARG A 32 -9.30 4.58 -22.26
N PRO A 33 -9.91 4.80 -23.43
CA PRO A 33 -9.87 6.09 -24.08
C PRO A 33 -10.42 7.20 -23.18
N ALA A 34 -9.82 8.38 -23.23
CA ALA A 34 -10.31 9.54 -22.50
C ALA A 34 -11.77 9.84 -22.89
N GLY A 35 -12.58 10.19 -21.88
CA GLY A 35 -14.02 10.50 -22.10
C GLY A 35 -14.94 9.26 -22.17
N THR A 36 -14.43 8.03 -22.07
CA THR A 36 -15.26 6.82 -21.97
C THR A 36 -15.45 6.38 -20.52
N GLU A 37 -16.61 5.82 -20.17
CA GLU A 37 -16.87 5.31 -18.82
C GLU A 37 -16.45 3.84 -18.66
N LYS A 38 -16.56 3.05 -19.73
CA LYS A 38 -16.26 1.62 -19.70
C LYS A 38 -14.77 1.38 -19.53
N LEU A 39 -14.39 0.66 -18.48
CA LEU A 39 -13.02 0.24 -18.24
C LEU A 39 -12.55 -0.73 -19.33
N GLY A 40 -11.26 -0.68 -19.66
CA GLY A 40 -10.62 -1.63 -20.54
C GLY A 40 -10.38 -2.99 -19.88
N THR A 41 -9.81 -3.92 -20.64
CA THR A 41 -9.40 -5.22 -20.12
C THR A 41 -8.26 -5.06 -19.12
N ARG A 42 -8.37 -5.71 -17.97
CA ARG A 42 -7.37 -5.60 -16.90
C ARG A 42 -6.27 -6.63 -17.05
N THR A 43 -5.09 -6.22 -16.63
CA THR A 43 -3.95 -7.11 -16.37
C THR A 43 -3.62 -7.06 -14.87
N GLU A 44 -3.44 -8.22 -14.25
CA GLU A 44 -3.01 -8.34 -12.86
C GLU A 44 -1.49 -8.46 -12.80
N LEU A 45 -0.84 -7.63 -11.98
CA LEU A 45 0.60 -7.64 -11.76
C LEU A 45 0.93 -8.28 -10.41
N LYS A 46 1.81 -9.28 -10.42
CA LYS A 46 2.26 -10.02 -9.24
C LYS A 46 3.77 -9.93 -9.04
N ASN A 47 4.26 -10.44 -7.91
CA ASN A 47 5.67 -10.42 -7.52
C ASN A 47 6.21 -9.00 -7.25
N LEU A 48 5.38 -8.17 -6.60
CA LEU A 48 5.69 -6.79 -6.29
C LEU A 48 6.25 -6.68 -4.86
N ASN A 49 7.55 -6.93 -4.71
CA ASN A 49 8.21 -7.11 -3.41
C ASN A 49 8.70 -5.78 -2.76
N SER A 50 8.38 -4.65 -3.35
CA SER A 50 8.65 -3.31 -2.78
C SER A 50 7.67 -2.28 -3.34
N ILE A 51 7.50 -1.17 -2.65
CA ILE A 51 6.65 -0.06 -3.13
C ILE A 51 7.20 0.56 -4.41
N SER A 52 8.53 0.61 -4.57
CA SER A 52 9.17 1.04 -5.81
C SER A 52 8.85 0.09 -6.98
N ASN A 53 8.87 -1.22 -6.73
CA ASN A 53 8.50 -2.22 -7.74
C ASN A 53 7.03 -2.14 -8.12
N VAL A 54 6.13 -1.85 -7.16
CA VAL A 54 4.71 -1.58 -7.46
C VAL A 54 4.57 -0.42 -8.43
N LYS A 55 5.27 0.69 -8.16
CA LYS A 55 5.25 1.86 -9.04
C LYS A 55 5.79 1.52 -10.44
N ALA A 56 7.00 0.97 -10.51
CA ALA A 56 7.66 0.64 -11.77
C ALA A 56 6.84 -0.34 -12.62
N ALA A 57 6.27 -1.37 -12.00
CA ALA A 57 5.44 -2.34 -12.70
C ALA A 57 4.14 -1.73 -13.25
N ILE A 58 3.51 -0.83 -12.52
CA ILE A 58 2.32 -0.12 -13.00
C ILE A 58 2.68 0.80 -14.17
N GLU A 59 3.76 1.57 -14.07
CA GLU A 59 4.23 2.46 -15.15
C GLU A 59 4.55 1.65 -16.41
N TYR A 60 5.31 0.57 -16.28
CA TYR A 60 5.60 -0.33 -17.40
C TYR A 60 4.32 -0.89 -18.04
N GLU A 61 3.35 -1.34 -17.25
CA GLU A 61 2.12 -1.92 -17.78
C GLU A 61 1.24 -0.87 -18.47
N ILE A 62 1.23 0.36 -17.99
CA ILE A 62 0.55 1.47 -18.65
C ILE A 62 1.17 1.70 -20.03
N ASP A 63 2.50 1.76 -20.13
CA ASP A 63 3.21 1.98 -21.38
C ASP A 63 2.95 0.82 -22.35
N ARG A 64 3.08 -0.43 -21.89
CA ARG A 64 2.80 -1.62 -22.70
C ARG A 64 1.37 -1.65 -23.25
N GLN A 65 0.36 -1.38 -22.41
CA GLN A 65 -1.04 -1.35 -22.84
C GLN A 65 -1.29 -0.20 -23.81
N THR A 66 -0.67 0.95 -23.60
CA THR A 66 -0.77 2.11 -24.48
C THR A 66 -0.23 1.78 -25.88
N GLU A 67 0.94 1.16 -25.95
CA GLU A 67 1.56 0.75 -27.22
C GLU A 67 0.67 -0.23 -28.00
N VAL A 68 0.24 -1.31 -27.35
CA VAL A 68 -0.66 -2.32 -27.95
C VAL A 68 -1.95 -1.71 -28.47
N LEU A 69 -2.58 -0.82 -27.70
CA LEU A 69 -3.84 -0.19 -28.08
C LEU A 69 -3.67 0.83 -29.23
N ASN A 70 -2.57 1.58 -29.24
CA ASN A 70 -2.25 2.53 -30.31
C ASN A 70 -1.94 1.84 -31.63
N GLU A 71 -1.39 0.63 -31.60
CA GLU A 71 -1.16 -0.22 -32.78
C GLU A 71 -2.44 -0.93 -33.27
N GLY A 72 -3.59 -0.69 -32.62
CA GLY A 72 -4.87 -1.30 -32.96
C GLY A 72 -5.02 -2.73 -32.46
N GLY A 73 -4.15 -3.17 -31.55
CA GLY A 73 -4.24 -4.45 -30.87
C GLY A 73 -5.29 -4.47 -29.76
N SER A 74 -5.35 -5.59 -29.05
CA SER A 74 -6.23 -5.76 -27.89
C SER A 74 -5.49 -6.32 -26.69
N ILE A 75 -5.90 -5.89 -25.51
CA ILE A 75 -5.35 -6.39 -24.24
C ILE A 75 -6.07 -7.69 -23.87
N THR A 76 -5.29 -8.71 -23.56
CA THR A 76 -5.78 -9.98 -23.02
C THR A 76 -5.85 -9.90 -21.50
N GLN A 77 -6.91 -10.42 -20.90
CA GLN A 77 -6.99 -10.55 -19.45
C GLN A 77 -6.02 -11.64 -18.99
N GLU A 78 -4.95 -11.23 -18.33
CA GLU A 78 -3.89 -12.13 -17.89
C GLU A 78 -3.30 -11.68 -16.56
N THR A 79 -2.59 -12.60 -15.89
CA THR A 79 -1.72 -12.31 -14.77
C THR A 79 -0.28 -12.28 -15.26
N ARG A 80 0.46 -11.23 -14.91
CA ARG A 80 1.87 -11.04 -15.28
C ARG A 80 2.74 -10.93 -14.03
N ARG A 81 3.92 -11.53 -14.09
CA ARG A 81 4.94 -11.43 -13.03
C ARG A 81 5.89 -10.28 -13.36
N TRP A 82 6.11 -9.40 -12.39
CA TRP A 82 7.16 -8.40 -12.47
C TRP A 82 8.54 -9.04 -12.26
N ASP A 83 9.48 -8.68 -13.12
CA ASP A 83 10.87 -9.04 -13.01
C ASP A 83 11.71 -7.78 -12.78
N VAL A 84 12.41 -7.76 -11.64
CA VAL A 84 13.18 -6.59 -11.20
C VAL A 84 14.44 -6.40 -12.03
N GLU A 85 15.08 -7.51 -12.44
CA GLU A 85 16.35 -7.45 -13.18
C GLU A 85 16.18 -6.86 -14.57
N SER A 86 15.15 -7.31 -15.28
CA SER A 86 14.84 -6.79 -16.62
C SER A 86 13.94 -5.55 -16.61
N SER A 87 13.43 -5.13 -15.45
CA SER A 87 12.45 -4.06 -15.32
C SER A 87 11.25 -4.22 -16.27
N SER A 88 10.75 -5.44 -16.38
CA SER A 88 9.66 -5.79 -17.30
C SER A 88 8.72 -6.82 -16.70
N SER A 89 7.56 -7.04 -17.32
CA SER A 89 6.61 -8.04 -16.88
C SER A 89 6.46 -9.16 -17.89
N PHE A 90 6.31 -10.39 -17.41
CA PHE A 90 6.11 -11.59 -18.24
C PHE A 90 4.78 -12.24 -17.89
N PRO A 91 4.04 -12.76 -18.88
CA PRO A 91 2.82 -13.48 -18.62
C PRO A 91 3.09 -14.70 -17.74
N LEU A 92 2.33 -14.85 -16.69
CA LEU A 92 2.25 -16.11 -15.98
C LEU A 92 1.35 -17.06 -16.80
N ARG A 93 1.68 -18.35 -16.75
CA ARG A 93 0.85 -19.38 -17.41
C ARG A 93 -0.60 -19.18 -16.99
N SER A 94 -1.48 -18.84 -17.92
CA SER A 94 -2.90 -18.68 -17.65
C SER A 94 -3.43 -19.99 -17.07
N LYS A 95 -3.93 -19.95 -15.84
CA LYS A 95 -4.83 -20.98 -15.38
C LYS A 95 -6.16 -20.63 -16.04
N GLU A 96 -6.54 -21.43 -17.02
CA GLU A 96 -7.75 -21.28 -17.82
C GLU A 96 -9.04 -21.49 -17.06
N GLU A 97 -9.18 -21.14 -15.83
CA GLU A 97 -10.47 -21.13 -15.16
C GLU A 97 -10.41 -20.18 -13.96
N ALA A 98 -11.36 -19.25 -13.90
CA ALA A 98 -11.72 -18.59 -12.67
C ALA A 98 -12.13 -19.68 -11.67
N HIS A 99 -11.23 -20.05 -10.76
CA HIS A 99 -11.55 -21.00 -9.73
C HIS A 99 -12.74 -20.46 -8.94
N ASP A 100 -13.81 -21.23 -8.90
CA ASP A 100 -14.93 -21.06 -7.99
C ASP A 100 -14.38 -21.25 -6.57
N TYR A 101 -13.92 -20.13 -5.95
CA TYR A 101 -13.49 -20.14 -4.55
C TYR A 101 -14.72 -20.34 -3.69
N ARG A 102 -14.98 -21.57 -3.30
CA ARG A 102 -16.03 -21.90 -2.34
C ARG A 102 -15.52 -21.53 -0.95
N TYR A 103 -15.72 -20.26 -0.58
CA TYR A 103 -15.42 -19.80 0.76
C TYR A 103 -16.36 -20.48 1.76
N PHE A 104 -15.80 -21.23 2.68
CA PHE A 104 -16.51 -21.76 3.83
C PHE A 104 -15.65 -21.49 5.08
N PRO A 105 -16.27 -21.39 6.28
CA PRO A 105 -15.53 -21.21 7.51
C PRO A 105 -14.54 -22.36 7.73
N ASP A 106 -13.31 -22.03 8.14
CA ASP A 106 -12.33 -23.05 8.50
C ASP A 106 -12.84 -23.77 9.76
N PRO A 107 -12.97 -25.12 9.73
CA PRO A 107 -13.48 -25.89 10.86
C PRO A 107 -12.58 -25.83 12.09
N ASP A 108 -11.29 -25.53 11.93
CA ASP A 108 -10.31 -25.44 13.02
C ASP A 108 -10.29 -24.04 13.68
N LEU A 109 -10.97 -23.07 13.08
CA LEU A 109 -11.04 -21.71 13.61
C LEU A 109 -12.38 -21.41 14.27
N MET A 110 -12.33 -21.06 15.55
CA MET A 110 -13.53 -20.64 16.27
C MET A 110 -13.97 -19.25 15.80
N PRO A 111 -15.31 -18.99 15.73
CA PRO A 111 -15.81 -17.65 15.45
C PRO A 111 -15.30 -16.63 16.49
N VAL A 112 -14.70 -15.56 16.03
CA VAL A 112 -14.29 -14.45 16.89
C VAL A 112 -15.44 -13.43 16.96
N GLN A 113 -15.91 -13.17 18.17
CA GLN A 113 -16.91 -12.14 18.42
C GLN A 113 -16.26 -10.99 19.18
N MET A 114 -16.37 -9.80 18.62
CA MET A 114 -15.91 -8.56 19.25
C MET A 114 -17.14 -7.77 19.68
N ASP A 115 -17.25 -7.48 20.96
CA ASP A 115 -18.28 -6.58 21.45
C ASP A 115 -17.89 -5.10 21.21
N ARG A 116 -18.89 -4.21 21.26
CA ARG A 116 -18.65 -2.79 20.99
C ARG A 116 -17.69 -2.17 22.01
N LYS A 117 -17.80 -2.60 23.28
CA LYS A 117 -16.94 -2.12 24.34
C LYS A 117 -15.46 -2.40 24.05
N ARG A 118 -15.14 -3.62 23.60
CA ARG A 118 -13.76 -3.98 23.25
C ARG A 118 -13.23 -3.20 22.05
N ILE A 119 -14.09 -2.92 21.07
CA ILE A 119 -13.74 -2.08 19.92
C ILE A 119 -13.42 -0.65 20.39
N ASP A 120 -14.26 -0.07 21.26
CA ASP A 120 -14.07 1.29 21.77
C ASP A 120 -12.80 1.40 22.63
N GLU A 121 -12.47 0.37 23.43
CA GLU A 121 -11.21 0.28 24.18
C GLU A 121 -10.00 0.30 23.23
N LEU A 122 -10.01 -0.55 22.20
CA LEU A 122 -8.93 -0.62 21.22
C LEU A 122 -8.78 0.69 20.42
N GLU A 123 -9.91 1.32 20.07
CA GLU A 123 -9.89 2.61 19.38
C GLU A 123 -9.24 3.71 20.23
N ALA A 124 -9.49 3.69 21.55
CA ALA A 124 -8.88 4.63 22.49
C ALA A 124 -7.37 4.39 22.70
N GLU A 125 -6.90 3.16 22.51
CA GLU A 125 -5.49 2.78 22.62
C GLU A 125 -4.68 3.03 21.33
N LEU A 126 -5.35 3.31 20.20
CA LEU A 126 -4.65 3.54 18.95
C LEU A 126 -3.75 4.78 19.03
N PRO A 127 -2.50 4.69 18.54
CA PRO A 127 -1.63 5.84 18.48
C PRO A 127 -2.13 6.88 17.49
N GLU A 128 -1.71 8.13 17.68
CA GLU A 128 -1.96 9.20 16.69
C GLU A 128 -1.46 8.78 15.31
N ARG A 129 -2.32 8.95 14.30
CA ARG A 129 -1.96 8.55 12.93
C ARG A 129 -0.78 9.37 12.39
N PRO A 130 0.12 8.76 11.60
CA PRO A 130 1.31 9.46 11.08
C PRO A 130 1.01 10.76 10.35
N LEU A 131 -0.08 10.81 9.56
CA LEU A 131 -0.47 12.02 8.84
C LEU A 131 -1.01 13.14 9.76
N ASP A 132 -1.72 12.77 10.83
CA ASP A 132 -2.23 13.76 11.79
C ASP A 132 -1.06 14.31 12.63
N LYS A 133 -0.14 13.44 13.04
CA LYS A 133 1.12 13.83 13.70
C LYS A 133 1.94 14.77 12.81
N GLN A 134 2.05 14.48 11.52
CA GLN A 134 2.73 15.34 10.56
C GLN A 134 2.09 16.73 10.47
N ARG A 135 0.75 16.81 10.38
CA ARG A 135 0.02 18.07 10.38
C ARG A 135 0.23 18.85 11.67
N ARG A 136 0.13 18.18 12.81
CA ARG A 136 0.38 18.76 14.13
C ARG A 136 1.79 19.38 14.22
N TYR A 137 2.82 18.72 13.73
CA TYR A 137 4.18 19.25 13.73
C TYR A 137 4.32 20.50 12.83
N GLN A 138 3.68 20.51 11.68
CA GLN A 138 3.67 21.68 10.80
C GLN A 138 2.94 22.86 11.45
N GLU A 139 1.81 22.63 12.10
CA GLU A 139 1.00 23.68 12.70
C GLU A 139 1.58 24.20 14.04
N ALA A 140 1.94 23.29 14.96
CA ALA A 140 2.39 23.65 16.29
C ALA A 140 3.85 24.12 16.31
N HIS A 141 4.72 23.47 15.56
CA HIS A 141 6.17 23.74 15.59
C HIS A 141 6.68 24.48 14.34
N LYS A 142 5.77 24.82 13.39
CA LYS A 142 6.11 25.51 12.12
C LYS A 142 7.18 24.78 11.30
N LEU A 143 7.26 23.46 11.44
CA LEU A 143 8.21 22.66 10.70
C LEU A 143 7.81 22.54 9.23
N PRO A 144 8.76 22.59 8.27
CA PRO A 144 8.44 22.43 6.86
C PRO A 144 8.03 20.99 6.54
N TYR A 145 7.22 20.83 5.48
CA TYR A 145 6.75 19.52 5.02
C TYR A 145 7.90 18.53 4.80
N THR A 146 8.99 18.97 4.21
CA THR A 146 10.17 18.14 3.93
C THR A 146 10.74 17.48 5.18
N LEU A 147 10.79 18.19 6.30
CA LEU A 147 11.25 17.66 7.57
C LEU A 147 10.21 16.74 8.22
N THR A 148 8.96 17.17 8.27
CA THR A 148 7.90 16.40 8.92
C THR A 148 7.59 15.12 8.16
N SER A 149 7.73 15.09 6.83
CA SER A 149 7.57 13.88 6.03
C SER A 149 8.64 12.82 6.34
N VAL A 150 9.86 13.22 6.68
CA VAL A 150 10.93 12.29 7.09
C VAL A 150 10.72 11.82 8.53
N LEU A 151 10.41 12.75 9.45
CA LEU A 151 10.15 12.40 10.85
C LEU A 151 9.02 11.38 10.97
N CYS A 152 7.89 11.62 10.32
CA CYS A 152 6.67 10.81 10.50
C CYS A 152 6.67 9.48 9.73
N VAL A 153 7.73 9.12 9.01
CA VAL A 153 7.89 7.78 8.43
C VAL A 153 8.37 6.77 9.48
N ASN A 154 9.16 7.22 10.45
CA ASN A 154 9.71 6.37 11.50
C ASN A 154 9.08 6.73 12.85
N ARG A 155 8.40 5.75 13.47
CA ARG A 155 7.71 5.91 14.75
C ARG A 155 8.70 6.26 15.88
N GLU A 156 9.81 5.53 15.99
CA GLU A 156 10.81 5.73 17.04
C GLU A 156 11.44 7.13 16.96
N LEU A 157 11.68 7.61 15.74
CA LEU A 157 12.19 8.96 15.52
C LEU A 157 11.18 10.04 15.94
N CYS A 158 9.89 9.81 15.70
CA CYS A 158 8.83 10.68 16.20
C CYS A 158 8.78 10.72 17.72
N GLU A 159 8.82 9.56 18.36
CA GLU A 159 8.82 9.44 19.84
C GLU A 159 10.04 10.16 20.43
N PHE A 160 11.22 9.92 19.87
CA PHE A 160 12.43 10.63 20.28
C PHE A 160 12.31 12.15 20.11
N PHE A 161 11.75 12.62 19.00
CA PHE A 161 11.53 14.04 18.77
C PHE A 161 10.56 14.65 19.79
N GLU A 162 9.47 13.96 20.11
CA GLU A 162 8.49 14.42 21.11
C GLU A 162 9.08 14.46 22.52
N ASP A 163 9.89 13.47 22.90
CA ASP A 163 10.61 13.44 24.16
C ASP A 163 11.63 14.60 24.26
N ALA A 164 12.33 14.86 23.16
CA ALA A 164 13.26 15.99 23.09
C ALA A 164 12.54 17.34 23.24
N LEU A 165 11.35 17.51 22.67
CA LEU A 165 10.55 18.72 22.81
C LEU A 165 10.07 18.96 24.26
N GLN A 166 9.80 17.88 25.01
CA GLN A 166 9.43 18.00 26.44
C GLN A 166 10.62 18.44 27.31
N THR A 167 11.82 18.05 26.93
CA THR A 167 13.04 18.31 27.70
C THR A 167 13.67 19.67 27.35
N TYR A 168 13.56 20.09 26.10
CA TYR A 168 14.11 21.36 25.59
C TYR A 168 12.96 22.35 25.37
N GLU A 169 12.85 23.35 26.23
CA GLU A 169 12.17 24.59 25.86
C GLU A 169 12.91 25.19 24.69
N ALA A 170 12.37 25.08 23.48
CA ALA A 170 12.96 25.69 22.31
C ALA A 170 13.14 27.20 22.55
N PRO A 171 14.34 27.76 22.40
CA PRO A 171 14.51 29.21 22.45
C PRO A 171 13.60 29.84 21.39
N LYS A 172 12.79 30.81 21.82
CA LYS A 172 11.84 31.56 20.97
C LYS A 172 12.56 32.33 19.88
#